data_e449a6d8a8ea85da209f8978a284f126
#
_entry.id   e449a6d8a8ea85da209f8978a284f126
#
_cell.length_a   1.000
_cell.length_b   1.000
_cell.length_c   1.000
_cell.angle_alpha   90.00
_cell.angle_beta   90.00
_cell.angle_gamma   90.00
#
_symmetry.space_group_name_H-M   'P 1'
#
loop_
_entity.id
_entity.type
_entity.pdbx_description
1 polymer ?
#
loop_
_entity_poly.entity_id
_entity_poly.type
_entity_poly.pdbx_seq_one_letter_code
_entity_poly.pdbx_strand_id
1 'polypeptide(L)'
;MNVEKILRTVPREKAFYFFTSIGNYTGISASSIGEFMEKINEVNIKSLEFHFHRGDFEKWMAEVLEDKELAEEVRKLQKFNLSGDALRNRLHEIVSKRVRHLTSQPSSTEPKFSVF
;
A
#
# COMPACT_ATOMS: atom_id res chain seq x y z
N MET A 1 -12.33 1.19 -12.39
CA MET A 1 -11.66 1.15 -11.10
C MET A 1 -12.65 1.44 -10.00
N ASN A 2 -12.68 0.63 -8.98
CA ASN A 2 -13.60 0.81 -7.86
C ASN A 2 -12.87 1.46 -6.69
N VAL A 3 -12.97 2.78 -6.62
CA VAL A 3 -12.25 3.56 -5.61
C VAL A 3 -12.68 3.18 -4.19
N GLU A 4 -13.98 3.03 -3.97
CA GLU A 4 -14.47 2.69 -2.64
C GLU A 4 -13.97 1.33 -2.18
N LYS A 5 -13.92 0.38 -3.09
CA LYS A 5 -13.45 -0.95 -2.76
C LYS A 5 -11.96 -0.94 -2.41
N ILE A 6 -11.16 -0.20 -3.17
CA ILE A 6 -9.72 -0.11 -2.92
C ILE A 6 -9.45 0.56 -1.57
N LEU A 7 -10.24 1.56 -1.21
CA LEU A 7 -10.02 2.32 0.01
C LEU A 7 -10.63 1.69 1.26
N ARG A 8 -11.36 0.57 1.11
CA ARG A 8 -12.07 -0.02 2.23
C ARG A 8 -11.13 -0.60 3.28
N THR A 9 -11.64 -0.70 4.50
CA THR A 9 -10.97 -1.46 5.55
C THR A 9 -11.28 -2.93 5.33
N VAL A 10 -10.26 -3.77 5.27
CA VAL A 10 -10.46 -5.20 5.07
C VAL A 10 -10.53 -5.91 6.43
N PRO A 11 -11.14 -7.11 6.48
CA PRO A 11 -11.18 -7.85 7.73
C PRO A 11 -9.80 -8.29 8.18
N ARG A 12 -9.69 -8.61 9.46
CA ARG A 12 -8.43 -8.96 10.09
C ARG A 12 -7.66 -10.04 9.35
N GLU A 13 -8.36 -11.04 8.86
CA GLU A 13 -7.69 -12.14 8.15
C GLU A 13 -7.17 -11.75 6.78
N LYS A 14 -7.52 -10.57 6.29
CA LYS A 14 -7.05 -10.05 5.01
C LYS A 14 -6.09 -8.87 5.17
N ALA A 15 -5.79 -8.47 6.39
CA ALA A 15 -4.88 -7.37 6.63
C ALA A 15 -3.46 -7.74 6.24
N PHE A 16 -2.63 -6.72 6.04
CA PHE A 16 -1.22 -6.95 5.80
C PHE A 16 -0.49 -6.99 7.14
N TYR A 17 0.20 -8.09 7.41
CA TYR A 17 0.95 -8.27 8.64
C TYR A 17 2.45 -8.14 8.35
N PHE A 18 3.11 -7.23 9.06
CA PHE A 18 4.52 -6.94 8.80
C PHE A 18 5.42 -7.86 9.63
N PHE A 19 6.21 -8.67 8.94
CA PHE A 19 7.17 -9.60 9.53
C PHE A 19 8.57 -9.15 9.14
N THR A 20 9.58 -9.45 9.98
CA THR A 20 10.98 -9.21 9.61
C THR A 20 11.61 -10.46 9.02
N SER A 21 11.01 -11.62 9.27
CA SER A 21 11.43 -12.91 8.72
C SER A 21 10.27 -13.87 8.94
N ILE A 22 10.36 -15.07 8.40
CA ILE A 22 9.31 -16.06 8.57
C ILE A 22 9.12 -16.33 10.07
N GLY A 23 7.86 -16.18 10.52
CA GLY A 23 7.53 -16.42 11.93
C GLY A 23 7.86 -15.28 12.88
N ASN A 24 8.42 -14.18 12.38
CA ASN A 24 8.87 -13.08 13.23
C ASN A 24 8.02 -11.83 13.01
N TYR A 25 6.84 -11.85 13.60
CA TYR A 25 5.87 -10.76 13.42
C TYR A 25 6.28 -9.53 14.24
N THR A 26 6.20 -8.36 13.63
CA THR A 26 6.57 -7.09 14.28
C THR A 26 5.51 -6.57 15.25
N GLY A 27 4.29 -7.08 15.17
CA GLY A 27 3.17 -6.50 15.91
C GLY A 27 2.46 -5.38 15.17
N ILE A 28 2.92 -5.07 13.96
CA ILE A 28 2.35 -3.98 13.15
C ILE A 28 1.60 -4.57 11.96
N SER A 29 0.39 -4.09 11.74
CA SER A 29 -0.41 -4.55 10.61
C SER A 29 -1.17 -3.37 10.00
N ALA A 30 -1.70 -3.57 8.80
CA ALA A 30 -2.46 -2.57 8.10
C ALA A 30 -3.70 -3.20 7.49
N SER A 31 -4.87 -2.63 7.80
CA SER A 31 -6.16 -3.13 7.30
C SER A 31 -6.72 -2.29 6.17
N SER A 32 -5.98 -1.31 5.69
CA SER A 32 -6.40 -0.48 4.56
C SER A 32 -5.16 0.11 3.91
N ILE A 33 -5.33 0.65 2.72
CA ILE A 33 -4.20 1.28 2.03
C ILE A 33 -3.72 2.52 2.80
N GLY A 34 -4.65 3.23 3.45
CA GLY A 34 -4.26 4.40 4.26
C GLY A 34 -3.42 4.01 5.46
N GLU A 35 -3.81 2.92 6.15
CA GLU A 35 -3.01 2.41 7.26
C GLU A 35 -1.66 1.91 6.76
N PHE A 36 -1.65 1.22 5.63
CA PHE A 36 -0.41 0.72 5.04
C PHE A 36 0.55 1.88 4.78
N MET A 37 0.04 2.98 4.23
CA MET A 37 0.84 4.17 3.98
C MET A 37 1.51 4.68 5.25
N GLU A 38 0.76 4.71 6.36
CA GLU A 38 1.31 5.15 7.64
C GLU A 38 2.36 4.18 8.18
N LYS A 39 2.07 2.88 8.08
CA LYS A 39 2.94 1.87 8.66
C LYS A 39 4.28 1.74 7.93
N ILE A 40 4.32 2.11 6.65
CA ILE A 40 5.58 2.11 5.91
C ILE A 40 6.64 2.95 6.64
N ASN A 41 6.23 4.04 7.28
CA ASN A 41 7.17 4.91 7.97
C ASN A 41 7.48 4.45 9.39
N GLU A 42 6.68 3.55 9.95
CA GLU A 42 6.85 3.11 11.32
C GLU A 42 7.60 1.79 11.47
N VAL A 43 7.42 0.90 10.51
CA VAL A 43 7.91 -0.46 10.66
C VAL A 43 9.43 -0.51 10.45
N ASN A 44 10.06 -1.48 11.09
CA ASN A 44 11.50 -1.70 10.94
C ASN A 44 11.82 -1.92 9.46
N ILE A 45 12.93 -1.32 9.01
CA ILE A 45 13.32 -1.43 7.60
C ILE A 45 13.50 -2.87 7.14
N LYS A 46 13.90 -3.76 8.06
CA LYS A 46 14.06 -5.17 7.72
C LYS A 46 12.74 -5.79 7.28
N SER A 47 11.62 -5.31 7.84
CA SER A 47 10.32 -5.80 7.44
C SER A 47 9.98 -5.37 6.02
N LEU A 48 10.28 -4.11 5.67
CA LEU A 48 10.03 -3.65 4.31
C LEU A 48 10.86 -4.44 3.32
N GLU A 49 12.12 -4.66 3.62
CA GLU A 49 13.00 -5.43 2.73
C GLU A 49 12.53 -6.87 2.60
N PHE A 50 12.14 -7.48 3.71
CA PHE A 50 11.69 -8.86 3.70
C PHE A 50 10.50 -9.04 2.76
N HIS A 51 9.48 -8.20 2.93
CA HIS A 51 8.26 -8.33 2.13
C HIS A 51 8.47 -7.87 0.69
N PHE A 52 9.27 -6.82 0.50
CA PHE A 52 9.52 -6.31 -0.83
C PHE A 52 10.19 -7.37 -1.71
N HIS A 53 11.24 -8.01 -1.19
CA HIS A 53 11.97 -9.01 -1.97
C HIS A 53 11.12 -10.24 -2.28
N ARG A 54 10.12 -10.53 -1.47
CA ARG A 54 9.23 -11.65 -1.70
C ARG A 54 8.06 -11.31 -2.63
N GLY A 55 7.86 -10.03 -2.92
CA GLY A 55 6.72 -9.61 -3.71
C GLY A 55 5.40 -9.61 -2.94
N ASP A 56 5.48 -9.60 -1.61
CA ASP A 56 4.29 -9.65 -0.78
C ASP A 56 3.43 -8.40 -0.90
N PHE A 57 4.05 -7.24 -1.09
CA PHE A 57 3.30 -5.99 -1.16
C PHE A 57 2.39 -5.96 -2.39
N GLU A 58 2.96 -6.24 -3.56
CA GLU A 58 2.17 -6.17 -4.77
C GLU A 58 1.12 -7.28 -4.82
N LYS A 59 1.40 -8.41 -4.20
CA LYS A 59 0.42 -9.47 -4.12
C LYS A 59 -0.80 -9.04 -3.29
N TRP A 60 -0.56 -8.43 -2.13
CA TRP A 60 -1.65 -7.96 -1.28
C TRP A 60 -2.46 -6.86 -1.98
N MET A 61 -1.76 -5.94 -2.64
CA MET A 61 -2.42 -4.85 -3.34
C MET A 61 -3.30 -5.37 -4.47
N ALA A 62 -2.81 -6.34 -5.23
CA ALA A 62 -3.56 -6.88 -6.35
C ALA A 62 -4.70 -7.79 -5.90
N GLU A 63 -4.45 -8.67 -4.93
CA GLU A 63 -5.41 -9.71 -4.58
C GLU A 63 -6.37 -9.32 -3.49
N VAL A 64 -5.92 -8.56 -2.50
CA VAL A 64 -6.78 -8.16 -1.39
C VAL A 64 -7.43 -6.81 -1.66
N LEU A 65 -6.63 -5.79 -1.95
CA LEU A 65 -7.18 -4.46 -2.23
C LEU A 65 -7.81 -4.38 -3.61
N GLU A 66 -7.41 -5.26 -4.51
CA GLU A 66 -7.86 -5.28 -5.91
C GLU A 66 -7.46 -4.01 -6.65
N ASP A 67 -6.26 -3.53 -6.35
CA ASP A 67 -5.67 -2.39 -7.01
C ASP A 67 -4.47 -2.85 -7.83
N LYS A 68 -4.75 -3.33 -9.02
CA LYS A 68 -3.70 -3.87 -9.89
C LYS A 68 -2.76 -2.78 -10.38
N GLU A 69 -3.25 -1.56 -10.51
CA GLU A 69 -2.44 -0.44 -10.95
C GLU A 69 -1.36 -0.13 -9.92
N LEU A 70 -1.74 -0.05 -8.63
CA LEU A 70 -0.77 0.17 -7.57
C LEU A 70 0.20 -1.00 -7.48
N ALA A 71 -0.30 -2.23 -7.57
CA ALA A 71 0.54 -3.41 -7.52
C ALA A 71 1.61 -3.37 -8.60
N GLU A 72 1.24 -2.94 -9.81
CA GLU A 72 2.19 -2.85 -10.91
C GLU A 72 3.26 -1.79 -10.64
N GLU A 73 2.87 -0.65 -10.06
CA GLU A 73 3.83 0.40 -9.73
C GLU A 73 4.85 -0.10 -8.71
N VAL A 74 4.40 -0.84 -7.71
CA VAL A 74 5.30 -1.39 -6.70
C VAL A 74 6.19 -2.47 -7.32
N ARG A 75 5.61 -3.31 -8.19
CA ARG A 75 6.37 -4.37 -8.85
C ARG A 75 7.53 -3.80 -9.68
N LYS A 76 7.30 -2.66 -10.32
CA LYS A 76 8.35 -2.04 -11.13
C LYS A 76 9.58 -1.63 -10.32
N LEU A 77 9.41 -1.43 -9.02
CA LEU A 77 10.55 -1.08 -8.18
C LEU A 77 11.56 -2.20 -8.03
N GLN A 78 11.15 -3.44 -8.31
CA GLN A 78 12.03 -4.60 -8.12
C GLN A 78 13.32 -4.48 -8.94
N LYS A 79 13.25 -3.85 -10.10
CA LYS A 79 14.41 -3.74 -10.97
C LYS A 79 15.46 -2.76 -10.49
N PHE A 80 15.16 -1.94 -9.49
CA PHE A 80 16.08 -0.91 -9.01
C PHE A 80 16.95 -1.35 -7.84
N ASN A 81 16.77 -2.57 -7.34
CA ASN A 81 17.59 -3.11 -6.26
C ASN A 81 17.56 -2.23 -5.00
N LEU A 82 16.38 -1.72 -4.68
CA LEU A 82 16.24 -0.79 -3.56
C LEU A 82 16.38 -1.48 -2.21
N SER A 83 16.96 -0.76 -1.24
CA SER A 83 17.04 -1.24 0.13
C SER A 83 17.08 -0.03 1.05
N GLY A 84 16.97 -0.26 2.37
CA GLY A 84 17.10 0.80 3.35
C GLY A 84 16.12 1.95 3.13
N ASP A 85 16.58 3.15 3.44
CA ASP A 85 15.74 4.34 3.33
C ASP A 85 15.28 4.60 1.90
N ALA A 86 16.10 4.22 0.90
CA ALA A 86 15.68 4.40 -0.49
C ALA A 86 14.43 3.59 -0.79
N LEU A 87 14.36 2.36 -0.28
CA LEU A 87 13.17 1.54 -0.45
C LEU A 87 11.98 2.14 0.30
N ARG A 88 12.18 2.52 1.55
CA ARG A 88 11.10 3.12 2.35
C ARG A 88 10.54 4.35 1.67
N ASN A 89 11.42 5.24 1.22
CA ASN A 89 10.99 6.51 0.64
C ASN A 89 10.26 6.31 -0.69
N ARG A 90 10.77 5.43 -1.54
CA ARG A 90 10.11 5.18 -2.82
C ARG A 90 8.77 4.49 -2.65
N LEU A 91 8.73 3.51 -1.75
CA LEU A 91 7.47 2.80 -1.49
C LEU A 91 6.43 3.77 -0.93
N HIS A 92 6.82 4.59 0.04
CA HIS A 92 5.91 5.56 0.63
C HIS A 92 5.43 6.57 -0.43
N GLU A 93 6.33 7.03 -1.28
CA GLU A 93 5.99 7.99 -2.33
C GLU A 93 4.92 7.42 -3.27
N ILE A 94 5.11 6.19 -3.72
CA ILE A 94 4.17 5.55 -4.63
C ILE A 94 2.82 5.34 -3.97
N VAL A 95 2.83 4.83 -2.74
CA VAL A 95 1.58 4.55 -2.04
C VAL A 95 0.84 5.84 -1.70
N SER A 96 1.55 6.86 -1.21
CA SER A 96 0.90 8.11 -0.84
C SER A 96 0.35 8.84 -2.06
N LYS A 97 1.04 8.77 -3.18
CA LYS A 97 0.54 9.36 -4.42
C LYS A 97 -0.75 8.66 -4.85
N ARG A 98 -0.79 7.34 -4.73
CA ARG A 98 -1.98 6.57 -5.07
C ARG A 98 -3.14 6.91 -4.15
N VAL A 99 -2.88 7.00 -2.86
CA VAL A 99 -3.93 7.35 -1.88
C VAL A 99 -4.50 8.74 -2.20
N ARG A 100 -3.62 9.71 -2.48
CA ARG A 100 -4.09 11.05 -2.84
C ARG A 100 -4.93 11.01 -4.10
N HIS A 101 -4.51 10.24 -5.10
CA HIS A 101 -5.26 10.12 -6.34
C HIS A 101 -6.64 9.53 -6.09
N LEU A 102 -6.71 8.45 -5.31
CA LEU A 102 -7.98 7.78 -5.03
C LEU A 102 -8.91 8.64 -4.20
N THR A 103 -8.36 9.35 -3.20
CA THR A 103 -9.20 10.16 -2.32
C THR A 103 -9.63 11.47 -2.97
N SER A 104 -8.97 11.90 -4.05
CA SER A 104 -9.37 13.09 -4.77
C SER A 104 -10.38 12.81 -5.87
N GLN A 105 -10.70 11.54 -6.13
CA GLN A 105 -11.69 11.19 -7.15
C GLN A 105 -13.08 11.57 -6.66
N PRO A 106 -13.85 12.28 -7.45
CA PRO A 106 -15.20 12.60 -7.03
C PRO A 106 -16.06 11.34 -7.05
N SER A 107 -17.00 11.30 -6.13
CA SER A 107 -18.01 10.27 -6.14
C SER A 107 -18.90 10.47 -7.35
N SER A 108 -19.41 9.38 -7.90
CA SER A 108 -20.31 9.48 -9.06
C SER A 108 -21.59 10.22 -8.71
N THR A 109 -21.95 10.28 -7.41
CA THR A 109 -23.15 10.99 -6.98
C THR A 109 -22.86 12.42 -6.57
N GLU A 110 -21.58 12.82 -6.56
CA GLU A 110 -21.21 14.11 -6.09
C GLU A 110 -21.25 15.12 -7.18
N PRO A 111 -21.94 16.24 -7.01
CA PRO A 111 -21.94 17.26 -8.06
C PRO A 111 -20.58 17.88 -8.10
N LYS A 112 -20.26 18.26 -9.35
CA LYS A 112 -19.08 18.90 -9.44
C LYS A 112 -19.33 20.29 -9.38
N PHE A 113 -19.04 21.08 -8.62
CA PHE A 113 -19.22 22.35 -8.65
C PHE A 113 -18.42 23.17 -8.29
N SER A 114 -18.48 23.82 -8.93
CA SER A 114 -18.31 24.59 -8.80
C SER A 114 -18.64 25.55 -8.32
N VAL A 115 -18.95 26.06 -8.10
CA VAL A 115 -19.18 26.88 -7.66
C VAL A 115 -19.07 27.88 -7.81
N PHE A 116 -19.14 28.06 -7.95
CA PHE A 116 -19.12 29.05 -8.21
C PHE A 116 -18.93 29.54 -7.87
#